data_cea5597b7e1d89b54e0da04a40e5f6ab
#
_entry.id   cea5597b7e1d89b54e0da04a40e5f6ab
#
_cell.length_a   1.000
_cell.length_b   1.000
_cell.length_c   1.000
_cell.angle_alpha   90.00
_cell.angle_beta   90.00
_cell.angle_gamma   90.00
#
_symmetry.space_group_name_H-M   'P 1'
#
loop_
_entity.id
_entity.type
_entity.pdbx_description
1 polymer ?
#
loop_
_entity_poly.entity_id
_entity_poly.type
_entity_poly.pdbx_seq_one_letter_code
_entity_poly.pdbx_strand_id
1 'polypeptide(L)'
;DTTSPRARAGSWDSVSTASGGFLPEVKSKPASIKETSSRRLTVVIFGATGDLAKKKLYPALYQLMLLGQLPRGDKIRIVGFGRRAVELQGFIKKQCANVKRDARLPFEDFASRLFFHGGGAYDKAPGFESLATLLDELEQGLPTDRLFFLSVPPTVFGACAQHVSACC
;
A
#
# COMPACT_ATOMS: atom_id res chain seq x y z
N ASP A 1 -55.93 32.77 -7.18
CA ASP A 1 -55.07 33.93 -7.27
C ASP A 1 -53.93 33.83 -6.26
N THR A 2 -52.83 33.21 -6.60
CA THR A 2 -51.54 33.54 -6.01
C THR A 2 -50.44 32.98 -6.89
N THR A 3 -49.89 33.89 -7.65
CA THR A 3 -48.76 33.72 -8.57
C THR A 3 -47.46 33.63 -7.77
N SER A 4 -46.71 32.56 -7.93
CA SER A 4 -45.36 32.41 -7.43
C SER A 4 -44.33 32.94 -8.44
N PRO A 5 -43.34 33.77 -8.07
CA PRO A 5 -42.33 34.23 -9.02
C PRO A 5 -41.16 33.27 -9.15
N ARG A 6 -40.86 32.94 -10.39
CA ARG A 6 -39.67 32.27 -10.88
C ARG A 6 -38.41 33.03 -10.51
N ALA A 7 -37.48 32.37 -9.80
CA ALA A 7 -36.11 32.90 -9.61
C ALA A 7 -35.29 32.71 -10.89
N ARG A 8 -34.67 33.78 -11.35
CA ARG A 8 -33.79 33.86 -12.54
C ARG A 8 -32.43 33.28 -12.21
N ALA A 9 -31.90 32.49 -13.17
CA ALA A 9 -30.53 32.10 -13.22
C ALA A 9 -29.60 33.33 -13.32
N GLY A 10 -28.69 33.49 -12.37
CA GLY A 10 -27.63 34.48 -12.42
C GLY A 10 -26.45 33.95 -13.27
N SER A 11 -26.15 34.74 -14.29
CA SER A 11 -24.98 34.64 -15.15
C SER A 11 -23.72 34.92 -14.32
N TRP A 12 -22.75 34.00 -14.38
CA TRP A 12 -21.40 34.21 -13.85
C TRP A 12 -20.46 34.62 -14.98
N ASP A 13 -20.60 35.83 -15.44
CA ASP A 13 -19.63 36.43 -16.35
C ASP A 13 -18.76 37.45 -15.61
N SER A 14 -17.46 37.30 -15.85
CA SER A 14 -16.39 38.26 -15.70
C SER A 14 -16.04 38.78 -14.30
N VAL A 15 -15.00 38.15 -13.70
CA VAL A 15 -13.96 38.90 -12.98
C VAL A 15 -12.60 38.61 -13.60
N SER A 16 -12.22 39.53 -14.49
CA SER A 16 -10.84 39.72 -14.92
C SER A 16 -10.12 40.49 -13.81
N THR A 17 -9.06 39.93 -13.23
CA THR A 17 -7.93 40.73 -12.73
C THR A 17 -6.67 39.90 -12.71
N ALA A 18 -5.72 40.40 -13.45
CA ALA A 18 -4.34 39.97 -13.50
C ALA A 18 -3.66 40.09 -12.11
N SER A 19 -2.99 39.05 -11.67
CA SER A 19 -1.83 39.18 -10.79
C SER A 19 -0.96 37.95 -11.01
N GLY A 20 0.23 38.17 -11.62
CA GLY A 20 1.23 37.18 -11.87
C GLY A 20 1.74 36.57 -10.59
N GLY A 21 1.33 35.34 -10.31
CA GLY A 21 1.95 34.44 -9.36
C GLY A 21 2.77 33.41 -10.14
N PHE A 22 4.07 33.63 -10.19
CA PHE A 22 5.06 32.68 -10.71
C PHE A 22 5.01 31.41 -9.84
N LEU A 23 4.22 30.43 -10.26
CA LEU A 23 4.35 29.07 -9.73
C LEU A 23 5.57 28.45 -10.39
N PRO A 24 6.57 27.98 -9.63
CA PRO A 24 7.68 27.26 -10.22
C PRO A 24 7.14 25.99 -10.87
N GLU A 25 7.32 25.89 -12.19
CA GLU A 25 7.07 24.68 -12.97
C GLU A 25 7.95 23.57 -12.40
N VAL A 26 7.38 22.69 -11.59
CA VAL A 26 8.05 21.47 -11.14
C VAL A 26 8.16 20.57 -12.36
N LYS A 27 9.24 20.75 -13.11
CA LYS A 27 9.69 19.77 -14.09
C LYS A 27 10.20 18.54 -13.37
N SER A 28 9.30 17.71 -12.83
CA SER A 28 9.63 16.36 -12.46
C SER A 28 9.87 15.58 -13.75
N LYS A 29 11.12 15.48 -14.18
CA LYS A 29 11.53 14.43 -15.12
C LYS A 29 10.99 13.11 -14.54
N PRO A 30 10.23 12.30 -15.31
CA PRO A 30 9.92 10.95 -14.85
C PRO A 30 11.25 10.25 -14.63
N ALA A 31 11.49 9.80 -13.39
CA ALA A 31 12.67 9.03 -13.05
C ALA A 31 12.77 7.87 -14.03
N SER A 32 13.91 7.78 -14.71
CA SER A 32 14.18 6.77 -15.72
C SER A 32 13.91 5.39 -15.14
N ILE A 33 13.09 4.59 -15.82
CA ILE A 33 12.69 3.20 -15.49
C ILE A 33 13.90 2.27 -15.22
N LYS A 34 15.11 2.69 -15.54
CA LYS A 34 16.37 1.93 -15.33
C LYS A 34 16.85 1.87 -13.88
N GLU A 35 16.47 2.81 -13.01
CA GLU A 35 16.95 2.82 -11.60
C GLU A 35 16.14 1.93 -10.66
N THR A 36 14.91 1.54 -11.02
CA THR A 36 14.05 0.68 -10.19
C THR A 36 14.57 -0.75 -10.07
N SER A 37 15.50 -1.15 -10.94
CA SER A 37 16.00 -2.54 -11.05
C SER A 37 16.94 -2.97 -9.92
N SER A 38 17.54 -2.04 -9.17
CA SER A 38 18.50 -2.36 -8.09
C SER A 38 17.91 -2.27 -6.69
N ARG A 39 16.82 -1.53 -6.48
CA ARG A 39 16.19 -1.34 -5.17
C ARG A 39 15.44 -2.57 -4.70
N ARG A 40 15.57 -2.88 -3.41
CA ARG A 40 14.74 -3.87 -2.71
C ARG A 40 13.58 -3.15 -2.04
N LEU A 41 12.43 -3.82 -1.95
CA LEU A 41 11.24 -3.26 -1.33
C LEU A 41 10.54 -4.31 -0.48
N THR A 42 10.26 -3.98 0.76
CA THR A 42 9.35 -4.73 1.62
C THR A 42 8.06 -3.93 1.83
N VAL A 43 6.93 -4.48 1.42
CA VAL A 43 5.60 -3.90 1.65
C VAL A 43 4.96 -4.60 2.84
N VAL A 44 4.70 -3.87 3.91
CA VAL A 44 4.01 -4.38 5.11
C VAL A 44 2.56 -3.90 5.09
N ILE A 45 1.60 -4.82 5.15
CA ILE A 45 0.17 -4.51 5.12
C ILE A 45 -0.42 -4.79 6.51
N PHE A 46 -0.72 -3.75 7.27
CA PHE A 46 -1.50 -3.87 8.50
C PHE A 46 -2.97 -4.09 8.18
N GLY A 47 -3.62 -5.05 8.87
CA GLY A 47 -4.98 -5.46 8.51
C GLY A 47 -5.03 -6.40 7.30
N ALA A 48 -3.96 -7.17 7.09
CA ALA A 48 -3.74 -8.04 5.94
C ALA A 48 -4.84 -9.10 5.72
N THR A 49 -5.59 -9.47 6.76
CA THR A 49 -6.71 -10.43 6.68
C THR A 49 -8.06 -9.77 6.38
N GLY A 50 -8.09 -8.44 6.23
CA GLY A 50 -9.28 -7.64 6.02
C GLY A 50 -9.78 -7.65 4.56
N ASP A 51 -11.01 -7.18 4.38
CA ASP A 51 -11.69 -7.11 3.08
C ASP A 51 -11.00 -6.17 2.10
N LEU A 52 -10.48 -5.03 2.57
CA LEU A 52 -9.77 -4.08 1.71
C LEU A 52 -8.51 -4.71 1.13
N ALA A 53 -7.72 -5.39 1.97
CA ALA A 53 -6.54 -6.09 1.51
C ALA A 53 -6.89 -7.15 0.46
N LYS A 54 -7.90 -8.00 0.75
CA LYS A 54 -8.37 -9.05 -0.14
C LYS A 54 -8.90 -8.52 -1.48
N LYS A 55 -9.74 -7.48 -1.43
CA LYS A 55 -10.46 -6.99 -2.63
C LYS A 55 -9.65 -6.02 -3.47
N LYS A 56 -8.68 -5.32 -2.87
CA LYS A 56 -7.96 -4.22 -3.53
C LYS A 56 -6.44 -4.37 -3.49
N LEU A 57 -5.83 -4.60 -2.30
CA LEU A 57 -4.38 -4.50 -2.19
C LEU A 57 -3.65 -5.66 -2.87
N TYR A 58 -4.00 -6.91 -2.57
CA TYR A 58 -3.35 -8.07 -3.21
C TYR A 58 -3.56 -8.09 -4.72
N PRO A 59 -4.77 -7.84 -5.27
CA PRO A 59 -4.95 -7.69 -6.69
C PRO A 59 -4.12 -6.56 -7.31
N ALA A 60 -4.02 -5.40 -6.64
CA ALA A 60 -3.23 -4.28 -7.13
C ALA A 60 -1.72 -4.59 -7.12
N LEU A 61 -1.19 -5.21 -6.07
CA LEU A 61 0.21 -5.61 -5.99
C LEU A 61 0.58 -6.63 -7.06
N TYR A 62 -0.30 -7.61 -7.32
CA TYR A 62 -0.12 -8.55 -8.42
C TYR A 62 -0.07 -7.83 -9.78
N GLN A 63 -0.97 -6.88 -10.02
CA GLN A 63 -0.98 -6.09 -11.26
C GLN A 63 0.27 -5.22 -11.41
N LEU A 64 0.73 -4.58 -10.34
CA LEU A 64 1.97 -3.80 -10.35
C LEU A 64 3.20 -4.67 -10.64
N MET A 65 3.27 -5.88 -10.11
CA MET A 65 4.32 -6.85 -10.44
C MET A 65 4.23 -7.28 -11.91
N LEU A 66 3.03 -7.61 -12.40
CA LEU A 66 2.78 -7.99 -13.79
C LEU A 66 3.23 -6.90 -14.78
N LEU A 67 2.98 -5.64 -14.43
CA LEU A 67 3.37 -4.47 -15.24
C LEU A 67 4.83 -4.05 -15.06
N GLY A 68 5.60 -4.73 -14.20
CA GLY A 68 7.00 -4.41 -13.94
C GLY A 68 7.20 -3.10 -13.19
N GLN A 69 6.18 -2.62 -12.45
CA GLN A 69 6.23 -1.39 -11.65
C GLN A 69 6.81 -1.62 -10.25
N LEU A 70 7.01 -2.86 -9.85
CA LEU A 70 7.66 -3.26 -8.60
C LEU A 70 8.98 -3.99 -8.88
N PRO A 71 9.91 -4.01 -7.90
CA PRO A 71 11.14 -4.78 -8.03
C PRO A 71 10.85 -6.25 -8.37
N ARG A 72 11.72 -6.88 -9.15
CA ARG A 72 11.54 -8.26 -9.61
C ARG A 72 12.28 -9.26 -8.73
N GLY A 73 11.83 -10.51 -8.82
CA GLY A 73 12.48 -11.64 -8.16
C GLY A 73 12.48 -11.50 -6.64
N ASP A 74 13.59 -11.80 -6.01
CA ASP A 74 13.81 -11.75 -4.56
C ASP A 74 13.91 -10.33 -3.97
N LYS A 75 13.79 -9.32 -4.82
CA LYS A 75 13.88 -7.90 -4.43
C LYS A 75 12.56 -7.33 -3.88
N ILE A 76 11.45 -8.02 -4.01
CA ILE A 76 10.15 -7.64 -3.44
C ILE A 76 9.70 -8.66 -2.40
N ARG A 77 9.23 -8.18 -1.26
CA ARG A 77 8.56 -8.93 -0.21
C ARG A 77 7.28 -8.25 0.18
N ILE A 78 6.25 -9.02 0.46
CA ILE A 78 4.93 -8.53 0.87
C ILE A 78 4.58 -9.24 2.17
N VAL A 79 4.62 -8.52 3.27
CA VAL A 79 4.37 -9.05 4.61
C VAL A 79 2.98 -8.61 5.07
N GLY A 80 2.08 -9.57 5.25
CA GLY A 80 0.81 -9.32 5.87
C GLY A 80 0.94 -9.32 7.40
N PHE A 81 0.50 -8.24 8.07
CA PHE A 81 0.41 -8.18 9.52
C PHE A 81 -1.04 -8.28 9.96
N GLY A 82 -1.32 -9.21 10.86
CA GLY A 82 -2.64 -9.44 11.42
C GLY A 82 -2.63 -9.65 12.92
N ARG A 83 -3.80 -9.54 13.57
CA ARG A 83 -3.93 -9.71 15.02
C ARG A 83 -3.75 -11.16 15.49
N ARG A 84 -4.02 -12.13 14.64
CA ARG A 84 -3.95 -13.56 14.96
C ARG A 84 -3.01 -14.25 13.99
N ALA A 85 -2.26 -15.21 14.48
CA ALA A 85 -1.51 -16.12 13.62
C ALA A 85 -2.45 -16.92 12.72
N VAL A 86 -2.08 -17.09 11.46
CA VAL A 86 -2.78 -17.93 10.48
C VAL A 86 -1.74 -18.73 9.70
N GLU A 87 -2.13 -19.89 9.22
CA GLU A 87 -1.30 -20.71 8.36
C GLU A 87 -1.14 -20.01 7.00
N LEU A 88 0.11 -19.94 6.47
CA LEU A 88 0.47 -19.12 5.32
C LEU A 88 -0.29 -19.53 4.04
N GLN A 89 -0.42 -20.82 3.76
CA GLN A 89 -1.09 -21.28 2.54
C GLN A 89 -2.59 -20.98 2.57
N GLY A 90 -3.23 -21.15 3.74
CA GLY A 90 -4.62 -20.78 3.96
C GLY A 90 -4.83 -19.27 3.81
N PHE A 91 -3.91 -18.47 4.33
CA PHE A 91 -3.91 -17.02 4.18
C PHE A 91 -3.81 -16.63 2.68
N ILE A 92 -2.83 -17.15 1.95
CA ILE A 92 -2.64 -16.87 0.52
C ILE A 92 -3.90 -17.24 -0.26
N LYS A 93 -4.42 -18.46 -0.08
CA LYS A 93 -5.63 -18.94 -0.75
C LYS A 93 -6.82 -18.02 -0.51
N LYS A 94 -7.03 -17.58 0.74
CA LYS A 94 -8.16 -16.74 1.13
C LYS A 94 -8.00 -15.29 0.66
N GLN A 95 -6.83 -14.69 0.87
CA GLN A 95 -6.62 -13.28 0.62
C GLN A 95 -6.36 -12.95 -0.85
N CYS A 96 -5.77 -13.88 -1.61
CA CYS A 96 -5.51 -13.70 -3.03
C CYS A 96 -6.63 -14.27 -3.94
N ALA A 97 -7.78 -14.66 -3.38
CA ALA A 97 -8.90 -15.21 -4.14
C ALA A 97 -9.42 -14.28 -5.26
N ASN A 98 -9.25 -12.97 -5.12
CA ASN A 98 -9.68 -11.96 -6.10
C ASN A 98 -8.57 -11.54 -7.08
N VAL A 99 -7.40 -12.15 -7.02
CA VAL A 99 -6.30 -11.89 -7.96
C VAL A 99 -6.67 -12.50 -9.32
N LYS A 100 -6.73 -11.66 -10.34
CA LYS A 100 -6.91 -12.11 -11.74
C LYS A 100 -5.54 -12.56 -12.26
N ARG A 101 -5.38 -13.87 -12.36
CA ARG A 101 -4.13 -14.50 -12.81
C ARG A 101 -3.90 -14.25 -14.29
N ASP A 102 -2.62 -14.05 -14.66
CA ASP A 102 -2.17 -13.82 -16.03
C ASP A 102 -0.96 -14.72 -16.30
N ALA A 103 -0.90 -15.31 -17.49
CA ALA A 103 0.18 -16.22 -17.88
C ALA A 103 1.57 -15.59 -17.90
N ARG A 104 1.66 -14.24 -18.02
CA ARG A 104 2.91 -13.49 -18.01
C ARG A 104 3.56 -13.41 -16.62
N LEU A 105 2.77 -13.62 -15.54
CA LEU A 105 3.23 -13.71 -14.17
C LEU A 105 2.55 -14.91 -13.51
N PRO A 106 3.20 -16.07 -13.41
CA PRO A 106 2.69 -17.21 -12.68
C PRO A 106 2.30 -16.82 -11.26
N PHE A 107 1.14 -17.29 -10.80
CA PHE A 107 0.65 -16.92 -9.46
C PHE A 107 1.61 -17.38 -8.35
N GLU A 108 2.29 -18.48 -8.57
CA GLU A 108 3.28 -19.07 -7.66
C GLU A 108 4.46 -18.10 -7.43
N ASP A 109 4.89 -17.37 -8.46
CA ASP A 109 5.93 -16.34 -8.36
C ASP A 109 5.49 -15.18 -7.47
N PHE A 110 4.24 -14.76 -7.58
CA PHE A 110 3.66 -13.76 -6.68
C PHE A 110 3.50 -14.32 -5.26
N ALA A 111 2.92 -15.52 -5.12
CA ALA A 111 2.66 -16.16 -3.84
C ALA A 111 3.95 -16.40 -3.03
N SER A 112 5.06 -16.73 -3.70
CA SER A 112 6.36 -16.91 -3.05
C SER A 112 6.95 -15.64 -2.42
N ARG A 113 6.39 -14.47 -2.72
CA ARG A 113 6.77 -13.17 -2.13
C ARG A 113 5.89 -12.76 -0.95
N LEU A 114 4.86 -13.55 -0.66
CA LEU A 114 3.92 -13.29 0.43
C LEU A 114 4.38 -13.97 1.72
N PHE A 115 4.41 -13.20 2.78
CA PHE A 115 4.69 -13.64 4.14
C PHE A 115 3.55 -13.19 5.04
N PHE A 116 3.41 -13.80 6.22
CA PHE A 116 2.40 -13.39 7.17
C PHE A 116 2.95 -13.40 8.59
N HIS A 117 2.64 -12.34 9.35
CA HIS A 117 2.98 -12.18 10.75
C HIS A 117 1.74 -11.96 11.61
N GLY A 118 1.54 -12.80 12.62
CA GLY A 118 0.47 -12.69 13.60
C GLY A 118 0.96 -11.93 14.85
N GLY A 119 1.00 -10.59 14.76
CA GLY A 119 1.65 -9.75 15.77
C GLY A 119 0.76 -9.31 16.94
N GLY A 120 -0.53 -9.72 17.01
CA GLY A 120 -1.43 -9.28 18.07
C GLY A 120 -2.08 -7.92 17.81
N ALA A 121 -2.40 -7.19 18.87
CA ALA A 121 -3.12 -5.93 18.79
C ALA A 121 -2.24 -4.81 18.21
N TYR A 122 -2.87 -3.90 17.45
CA TYR A 122 -2.18 -2.80 16.75
C TYR A 122 -1.70 -1.66 17.67
N ASP A 123 -2.05 -1.71 18.94
CA ASP A 123 -1.66 -0.75 19.98
C ASP A 123 -0.65 -1.33 20.99
N LYS A 124 -0.02 -2.47 20.65
CA LYS A 124 0.91 -3.17 21.55
C LYS A 124 2.28 -3.38 20.88
N ALA A 125 3.34 -2.92 21.56
CA ALA A 125 4.72 -2.99 21.08
C ALA A 125 5.23 -4.40 20.74
N PRO A 126 4.97 -5.47 21.51
CA PRO A 126 5.59 -6.78 21.25
C PRO A 126 5.34 -7.34 19.85
N GLY A 127 4.17 -7.03 19.26
CA GLY A 127 3.87 -7.44 17.88
C GLY A 127 4.73 -6.73 16.84
N PHE A 128 5.10 -5.49 17.10
CA PHE A 128 5.96 -4.71 16.19
C PHE A 128 7.44 -5.07 16.39
N GLU A 129 7.86 -5.37 17.59
CA GLU A 129 9.21 -5.88 17.87
C GLU A 129 9.46 -7.21 17.16
N SER A 130 8.49 -8.14 17.23
CA SER A 130 8.57 -9.39 16.50
C SER A 130 8.44 -9.22 14.98
N LEU A 131 7.70 -8.21 14.50
CA LEU A 131 7.66 -7.84 13.09
C LEU A 131 9.04 -7.33 12.64
N ALA A 132 9.69 -6.45 13.42
CA ALA A 132 11.03 -5.95 13.09
C ALA A 132 12.04 -7.09 12.94
N THR A 133 12.04 -8.05 13.87
CA THR A 133 12.87 -9.25 13.77
C THR A 133 12.62 -10.03 12.48
N LEU A 134 11.34 -10.26 12.12
CA LEU A 134 10.99 -10.92 10.85
C LEU A 134 11.47 -10.13 9.62
N LEU A 135 11.33 -8.80 9.64
CA LEU A 135 11.79 -7.96 8.54
C LEU A 135 13.31 -8.06 8.35
N ASP A 136 14.07 -8.00 9.44
CA ASP A 136 15.52 -8.10 9.41
C ASP A 136 15.98 -9.49 8.90
N GLU A 137 15.30 -10.56 9.31
CA GLU A 137 15.54 -11.93 8.80
C GLU A 137 15.26 -12.02 7.29
N LEU A 138 14.14 -11.45 6.83
CA LEU A 138 13.77 -11.49 5.41
C LEU A 138 14.71 -10.62 4.56
N GLU A 139 15.17 -9.51 5.06
CA GLU A 139 16.02 -8.55 4.35
C GLU A 139 17.50 -8.91 4.38
N GLN A 140 17.91 -9.75 5.34
CA GLN A 140 19.29 -10.30 5.45
C GLN A 140 20.37 -9.21 5.48
N GLY A 141 20.08 -8.07 6.12
CA GLY A 141 20.99 -6.93 6.20
C GLY A 141 21.23 -6.19 4.89
N LEU A 142 20.47 -6.51 3.84
CA LEU A 142 20.58 -5.82 2.55
C LEU A 142 19.76 -4.53 2.56
N PRO A 143 20.27 -3.43 1.99
CA PRO A 143 19.54 -2.18 1.89
C PRO A 143 18.18 -2.37 1.23
N THR A 144 17.10 -2.12 1.98
CA THR A 144 15.72 -2.37 1.56
C THR A 144 14.84 -1.19 1.98
N ASP A 145 14.08 -0.66 1.03
CA ASP A 145 13.03 0.33 1.33
C ASP A 145 11.84 -0.40 1.96
N ARG A 146 11.26 0.15 3.04
CA ARG A 146 10.07 -0.40 3.70
C ARG A 146 8.86 0.51 3.46
N LEU A 147 7.77 -0.06 2.95
CA LEU A 147 6.48 0.62 2.77
C LEU A 147 5.44 0.03 3.70
N PHE A 148 4.92 0.82 4.63
CA PHE A 148 3.88 0.41 5.58
C PHE A 148 2.51 0.89 5.10
N PHE A 149 1.60 -0.04 4.81
CA PHE A 149 0.24 0.26 4.37
C PHE A 149 -0.77 -0.05 5.48
N LEU A 150 -1.46 0.98 5.97
CA LEU A 150 -2.45 0.86 7.06
C LEU A 150 -3.83 0.54 6.49
N SER A 151 -4.18 -0.76 6.41
CA SER A 151 -5.52 -1.25 6.05
C SER A 151 -6.33 -1.63 7.29
N VAL A 152 -6.30 -0.76 8.29
CA VAL A 152 -6.94 -0.89 9.61
C VAL A 152 -7.86 0.30 9.87
N PRO A 153 -8.74 0.27 10.89
CA PRO A 153 -9.54 1.43 11.25
C PRO A 153 -8.68 2.66 11.61
N PRO A 154 -9.11 3.88 11.25
CA PRO A 154 -8.36 5.11 11.54
C PRO A 154 -8.01 5.32 13.01
N THR A 155 -8.81 4.79 13.92
CA THR A 155 -8.62 4.88 15.38
C THR A 155 -7.30 4.30 15.87
N VAL A 156 -6.67 3.39 15.08
CA VAL A 156 -5.39 2.76 15.45
C VAL A 156 -4.21 3.28 14.60
N PHE A 157 -4.41 4.22 13.68
CA PHE A 157 -3.33 4.74 12.82
C PHE A 157 -2.18 5.34 13.64
N GLY A 158 -2.50 6.18 14.64
CA GLY A 158 -1.49 6.81 15.49
C GLY A 158 -0.63 5.79 16.23
N ALA A 159 -1.26 4.78 16.84
CA ALA A 159 -0.54 3.73 17.55
C ALA A 159 0.35 2.92 16.59
N CYS A 160 -0.18 2.51 15.42
CA CYS A 160 0.62 1.83 14.40
C CYS A 160 1.84 2.66 13.97
N ALA A 161 1.65 3.95 13.66
CA ALA A 161 2.74 4.81 13.22
C ALA A 161 3.83 4.98 14.29
N GLN A 162 3.43 5.15 15.56
CA GLN A 162 4.35 5.24 16.68
C GLN A 162 5.19 3.97 16.85
N HIS A 163 4.55 2.79 16.82
CA HIS A 163 5.27 1.53 16.96
C HIS A 163 6.15 1.22 15.74
N VAL A 164 5.69 1.50 14.52
CA VAL A 164 6.52 1.37 13.32
C VAL A 164 7.76 2.26 13.43
N SER A 165 7.60 3.52 13.83
CA SER A 165 8.74 4.45 14.01
C SER A 165 9.72 4.03 15.10
N ALA A 166 9.23 3.31 16.12
CA ALA A 166 10.07 2.89 17.25
C ALA A 166 10.80 1.57 16.99
N CYS A 167 10.21 0.65 16.22
CA CYS A 167 10.69 -0.73 16.09
C CYS A 167 11.18 -1.08 14.67
N CYS A 168 10.67 -0.43 13.63
CA CYS A 168 10.88 -0.81 12.23
C CYS A 168 11.51 0.30 11.41
#